data_8711fee5999ea086ed4faf0118a7af08
#
_entry.id   8711fee5999ea086ed4faf0118a7af08
#
_cell.length_a   1.000
_cell.length_b   1.000
_cell.length_c   1.000
_cell.angle_alpha   90.00
_cell.angle_beta   90.00
_cell.angle_gamma   90.00
#
_symmetry.space_group_name_H-M   'P 1'
#
loop_
_entity.id
_entity.type
_entity.pdbx_description
1 polymer ?
#
loop_
_entity_poly.entity_id
_entity_poly.type
_entity_poly.pdbx_seq_one_letter_code
_entity_poly.pdbx_strand_id
1 'polypeptide(L)'
;RHSRTQEQQYKEILQSGNSTESLRLLKALYERKRKREAAGRRITAVDEKYLFLAKDCLLNELSIALDMDVEDVDKILADKIREE
;
A
#
# COMPACT_ATOMS: atom_id res chain seq x y z
N ARG A 1 17.91 -23.61 0.29
CA ARG A 1 16.62 -23.10 -0.08
C ARG A 1 16.27 -21.85 0.70
N HIS A 2 15.80 -20.87 0.01
CA HIS A 2 15.56 -19.56 0.65
C HIS A 2 14.12 -19.14 0.48
N SER A 3 13.53 -18.71 1.57
CA SER A 3 12.26 -18.02 1.52
C SER A 3 12.53 -16.56 1.20
N ARG A 4 11.67 -15.98 0.38
CA ARG A 4 11.78 -14.55 0.14
C ARG A 4 11.41 -13.82 1.41
N THR A 5 12.12 -12.73 1.69
CA THR A 5 11.76 -11.90 2.82
C THR A 5 10.46 -11.16 2.50
N GLN A 6 9.81 -10.67 3.55
CA GLN A 6 8.60 -9.90 3.38
C GLN A 6 8.87 -8.66 2.53
N GLU A 7 10.01 -8.03 2.75
CA GLU A 7 10.37 -6.86 1.98
C GLU A 7 10.53 -7.17 0.50
N GLN A 8 11.14 -8.31 0.17
CA GLN A 8 11.29 -8.69 -1.23
C GLN A 8 9.94 -8.93 -1.89
N GLN A 9 9.00 -9.53 -1.17
CA GLN A 9 7.64 -9.74 -1.67
C GLN A 9 6.96 -8.42 -1.97
N TYR A 10 7.09 -7.46 -1.07
CA TYR A 10 6.52 -6.13 -1.27
C TYR A 10 7.11 -5.46 -2.50
N LYS A 11 8.44 -5.53 -2.64
CA LYS A 11 9.11 -4.95 -3.79
C LYS A 11 8.61 -5.53 -5.10
N GLU A 12 8.46 -6.84 -5.14
CA GLU A 12 8.02 -7.51 -6.36
C GLU A 12 6.62 -7.07 -6.77
N ILE A 13 5.75 -6.93 -5.79
CA ILE A 13 4.38 -6.46 -6.05
C ILE A 13 4.41 -5.06 -6.66
N LEU A 14 5.17 -4.15 -6.07
CA LEU A 14 5.23 -2.78 -6.57
C LEU A 14 5.92 -2.69 -7.93
N GLN A 15 6.92 -3.52 -8.15
CA GLN A 15 7.65 -3.52 -9.42
C GLN A 15 6.84 -4.12 -10.55
N SER A 16 5.82 -4.91 -10.25
CA SER A 16 5.00 -5.52 -11.29
C SER A 16 4.19 -4.51 -12.08
N GLY A 17 3.99 -3.31 -11.53
CA GLY A 17 3.18 -2.29 -12.19
C GLY A 17 1.70 -2.59 -12.20
N ASN A 18 1.26 -3.55 -11.44
CA ASN A 18 -0.15 -3.95 -11.38
C ASN A 18 -0.85 -3.19 -10.26
N SER A 19 -1.69 -2.23 -10.64
CA SER A 19 -2.37 -1.37 -9.67
C SER A 19 -3.26 -2.14 -8.72
N THR A 20 -3.91 -3.21 -9.19
CA THR A 20 -4.76 -4.04 -8.35
C THR A 20 -3.95 -4.70 -7.24
N GLU A 21 -2.79 -5.25 -7.60
CA GLU A 21 -1.91 -5.89 -6.62
C GLU A 21 -1.35 -4.87 -5.64
N SER A 22 -0.98 -3.70 -6.13
CA SER A 22 -0.49 -2.63 -5.27
C SER A 22 -1.56 -2.17 -4.28
N LEU A 23 -2.81 -2.09 -4.72
CA LEU A 23 -3.91 -1.72 -3.84
C LEU A 23 -4.13 -2.78 -2.77
N ARG A 24 -4.07 -4.06 -3.16
CA ARG A 24 -4.19 -5.15 -2.19
C ARG A 24 -3.10 -5.08 -1.14
N LEU A 25 -1.88 -4.80 -1.58
CA LEU A 25 -0.77 -4.65 -0.65
C LEU A 25 -1.02 -3.50 0.30
N LEU A 26 -1.46 -2.36 -0.22
CA LEU A 26 -1.73 -1.20 0.61
C LEU A 26 -2.79 -1.49 1.66
N LYS A 27 -3.88 -2.14 1.25
CA LYS A 27 -4.94 -2.53 2.20
C LYS A 27 -4.41 -3.48 3.26
N ALA A 28 -3.61 -4.46 2.87
CA ALA A 28 -3.04 -5.42 3.81
C ALA A 28 -2.13 -4.73 4.82
N LEU A 29 -1.34 -3.76 4.36
CA LEU A 29 -0.44 -3.03 5.25
C LEU A 29 -1.22 -2.16 6.26
N TYR A 30 -2.30 -1.52 5.81
CA TYR A 30 -3.15 -0.77 6.73
C TYR A 30 -3.80 -1.68 7.75
N GLU A 31 -4.21 -2.86 7.32
CA GLU A 31 -4.81 -3.84 8.23
C GLU A 31 -3.81 -4.28 9.29
N ARG A 32 -2.57 -4.57 8.88
CA ARG A 32 -1.52 -4.95 9.82
C ARG A 32 -1.24 -3.82 10.81
N LYS A 33 -1.23 -2.57 10.31
CA LYS A 33 -1.01 -1.41 11.17
C LYS A 33 -2.10 -1.32 12.23
N ARG A 34 -3.37 -1.46 11.82
CA ARG A 34 -4.47 -1.38 12.79
C ARG A 34 -4.38 -2.47 13.85
N LYS A 35 -4.05 -3.70 13.43
CA LYS A 35 -3.94 -4.81 14.36
C LYS A 35 -2.82 -4.61 15.36
N ARG A 36 -1.68 -4.11 14.90
CA ARG A 36 -0.56 -3.86 15.79
C ARG A 36 -0.89 -2.73 16.78
N GLU A 37 -1.50 -1.68 16.28
CA GLU A 37 -1.90 -0.56 17.16
C GLU A 37 -2.92 -1.00 18.19
N ALA A 38 -3.87 -1.83 17.79
CA ALA A 38 -4.86 -2.36 18.73
C ALA A 38 -4.21 -3.22 19.81
N ALA A 39 -3.08 -3.85 19.50
CA ALA A 39 -2.33 -4.65 20.47
C ALA A 39 -1.30 -3.81 21.25
N GLY A 40 -1.30 -2.50 21.08
CA GLY A 40 -0.36 -1.61 21.75
C GLY A 40 1.03 -1.63 21.15
N ARG A 41 1.14 -2.04 19.90
CA ARG A 41 2.43 -2.13 19.21
C ARG A 41 2.52 -1.15 18.06
N ARG A 42 3.75 -0.84 17.69
CA ARG A 42 3.98 0.00 16.52
C ARG A 42 4.11 -0.84 15.28
N ILE A 43 3.79 -0.24 14.14
CA ILE A 43 4.06 -0.84 12.84
C ILE A 43 5.56 -1.02 12.68
N THR A 44 5.98 -2.08 11.99
CA THR A 44 7.41 -2.30 11.75
C THR A 44 7.95 -1.27 10.76
N ALA A 45 9.25 -1.05 10.79
CA ALA A 45 9.88 -0.09 9.87
C ALA A 45 9.67 -0.49 8.41
N VAL A 46 9.73 -1.79 8.12
CA VAL A 46 9.53 -2.28 6.76
C VAL A 46 8.10 -2.02 6.31
N ASP A 47 7.13 -2.34 7.15
CA ASP A 47 5.73 -2.12 6.80
C ASP A 47 5.44 -0.64 6.60
N GLU A 48 6.01 0.21 7.45
CA GLU A 48 5.80 1.65 7.34
C GLU A 48 6.37 2.20 6.02
N LYS A 49 7.58 1.77 5.69
CA LYS A 49 8.23 2.18 4.46
C LYS A 49 7.39 1.79 3.24
N TYR A 50 6.90 0.55 3.20
CA TYR A 50 6.16 0.09 2.04
C TYR A 50 4.72 0.58 2.02
N LEU A 51 4.17 0.91 3.16
CA LEU A 51 2.89 1.60 3.21
C LEU A 51 2.99 2.92 2.45
N PHE A 52 4.03 3.68 2.72
CA PHE A 52 4.26 4.94 2.05
C PHE A 52 4.55 4.74 0.56
N LEU A 53 5.43 3.80 0.22
CA LEU A 53 5.80 3.56 -1.17
C LEU A 53 4.63 3.04 -2.00
N ALA A 54 3.83 2.15 -1.43
CA ALA A 54 2.68 1.62 -2.15
C ALA A 54 1.64 2.72 -2.41
N LYS A 55 1.41 3.55 -1.42
CA LYS A 55 0.47 4.66 -1.58
C LYS A 55 0.95 5.63 -2.64
N ASP A 56 2.23 6.01 -2.58
CA ASP A 56 2.80 6.94 -3.55
C ASP A 56 2.73 6.39 -4.97
N CYS A 57 3.07 5.12 -5.12
CA CYS A 57 3.03 4.45 -6.42
C CYS A 57 1.62 4.45 -7.00
N LEU A 58 0.63 4.10 -6.17
CA LEU A 58 -0.76 4.06 -6.61
C LEU A 58 -1.28 5.45 -6.97
N LEU A 59 -0.94 6.46 -6.17
CA LEU A 59 -1.39 7.82 -6.46
C LEU A 59 -0.88 8.27 -7.82
N ASN A 60 0.38 8.01 -8.11
CA ASN A 60 0.96 8.41 -9.37
C ASN A 60 0.37 7.64 -10.54
N GLU A 61 0.24 6.32 -10.41
CA GLU A 61 -0.31 5.51 -11.49
C GLU A 61 -1.75 5.87 -11.79
N LEU A 62 -2.56 6.03 -10.75
CA LEU A 62 -3.98 6.30 -10.94
C LEU A 62 -4.23 7.73 -11.41
N SER A 63 -3.42 8.69 -10.99
CA SER A 63 -3.59 10.05 -11.46
C SER A 63 -3.37 10.15 -12.96
N ILE A 64 -2.41 9.39 -13.46
CA ILE A 64 -2.16 9.34 -14.90
C ILE A 64 -3.28 8.57 -15.61
N ALA A 65 -3.63 7.40 -15.10
CA ALA A 65 -4.63 6.56 -15.77
C ALA A 65 -6.00 7.20 -15.81
N LEU A 66 -6.36 7.93 -14.76
CA LEU A 66 -7.68 8.55 -14.65
C LEU A 66 -7.69 10.01 -15.07
N ASP A 67 -6.52 10.55 -15.41
CA ASP A 67 -6.37 11.96 -15.78
C ASP A 67 -6.96 12.86 -14.68
N MET A 68 -6.55 12.61 -13.45
CA MET A 68 -7.04 13.33 -12.27
C MET A 68 -5.87 13.86 -11.45
N ASP A 69 -6.14 14.90 -10.69
CA ASP A 69 -5.15 15.40 -9.74
C ASP A 69 -4.87 14.38 -8.66
N VAL A 70 -3.61 14.33 -8.21
CA VAL A 70 -3.20 13.39 -7.16
C VAL A 70 -4.05 13.55 -5.91
N GLU A 71 -4.43 14.78 -5.57
CA GLU A 71 -5.24 15.03 -4.38
C GLU A 71 -6.63 14.39 -4.47
N ASP A 72 -7.22 14.43 -5.66
CA ASP A 72 -8.53 13.80 -5.85
C ASP A 72 -8.43 12.28 -5.82
N VAL A 73 -7.35 11.75 -6.43
CA VAL A 73 -7.09 10.31 -6.37
C VAL A 73 -6.89 9.86 -4.93
N ASP A 74 -6.18 10.66 -4.15
CA ASP A 74 -5.93 10.33 -2.74
C ASP A 74 -7.24 10.17 -1.97
N LYS A 75 -8.21 11.03 -2.23
CA LYS A 75 -9.52 10.93 -1.58
C LYS A 75 -10.25 9.66 -1.97
N ILE A 76 -10.23 9.32 -3.25
CA ILE A 76 -10.85 8.09 -3.73
C ILE A 76 -10.18 6.88 -3.11
N LEU A 77 -8.86 6.89 -3.04
CA LEU A 77 -8.10 5.78 -2.48
C LEU A 77 -8.39 5.60 -1.00
N ALA A 78 -8.46 6.70 -0.26
CA ALA A 78 -8.79 6.65 1.17
C ALA A 78 -10.16 6.03 1.39
N ASP A 79 -11.14 6.39 0.56
CA ASP A 79 -12.48 5.81 0.66
C ASP A 79 -12.47 4.32 0.38
N LYS A 80 -11.71 3.89 -0.65
CA LYS A 80 -11.62 2.47 -0.98
C LYS A 80 -11.01 1.66 0.16
N ILE A 81 -9.99 2.22 0.79
CA ILE A 81 -9.33 1.53 1.91
C ILE A 81 -10.28 1.40 3.09
N ARG A 82 -11.10 2.42 3.33
CA ARG A 82 -12.03 2.40 4.47
C ARG A 82 -13.23 1.48 4.25
N GLU A 83 -13.54 1.14 3.01
CA GLU A 83 -14.66 0.26 2.70
C GLU A 83 -14.49 -1.15 3.27
N GLU A 84 -13.29 -1.49 3.68
CA GLU A 84 -13.05 -2.77 4.34
C GLU A 84 -13.55 -2.73 5.79
#